data_c1c23b8961dc31a03e248757a5a8a781
#
_entry.id   c1c23b8961dc31a03e248757a5a8a781
#
_cell.length_a   1.000
_cell.length_b   1.000
_cell.length_c   1.000
_cell.angle_alpha   90.00
_cell.angle_beta   90.00
_cell.angle_gamma   90.00
#
_symmetry.space_group_name_H-M   'P 1'
#
loop_
_entity.id
_entity.type
_entity.pdbx_description
1 polymer ?
#
loop_
_entity_poly.entity_id
_entity_poly.type
_entity_poly.pdbx_seq_one_letter_code
_entity_poly.pdbx_strand_id
1 'polypeptide(L)'
;MVSDLITTSKGNIHKFNPISLEEVRAMPSLVEFSSELFKSKQEIKSYLRKSLYEHQQVKDMTNNAQHIVKILFDFFTDDPKRIPKDFKKDTTDSFERTVSDYIAGMTDRFAIQLHNNLR
;
A
#
# COMPACT_ATOMS: atom_id res chain seq x y z
N MET A 1 -21.61 5.04 5.77
CA MET A 1 -20.60 3.98 5.47
C MET A 1 -20.45 3.01 6.64
N VAL A 2 -19.99 3.47 7.83
CA VAL A 2 -19.74 2.55 8.96
C VAL A 2 -21.02 1.84 9.40
N SER A 3 -22.11 2.56 9.61
CA SER A 3 -23.41 1.98 9.99
C SER A 3 -23.93 0.94 8.98
N ASP A 4 -23.80 1.23 7.68
CA ASP A 4 -24.19 0.31 6.61
C ASP A 4 -23.37 -0.97 6.64
N LEU A 5 -22.04 -0.85 6.75
CA LEU A 5 -21.13 -2.00 6.86
C LEU A 5 -21.53 -2.90 8.05
N ILE A 6 -21.76 -2.30 9.22
CA ILE A 6 -22.15 -3.04 10.42
C ILE A 6 -23.51 -3.73 10.23
N THR A 7 -24.52 -3.00 9.71
CA THR A 7 -25.87 -3.55 9.52
C THR A 7 -25.88 -4.68 8.50
N THR A 8 -25.24 -4.50 7.35
CA THR A 8 -25.15 -5.50 6.30
C THR A 8 -24.38 -6.74 6.78
N SER A 9 -23.23 -6.53 7.42
CA SER A 9 -22.41 -7.65 7.94
C SER A 9 -23.15 -8.44 9.04
N LYS A 10 -23.85 -7.75 9.96
CA LYS A 10 -24.69 -8.44 10.94
C LYS A 10 -25.79 -9.26 10.27
N GLY A 11 -26.47 -8.70 9.26
CA GLY A 11 -27.46 -9.42 8.47
C GLY A 11 -26.90 -10.69 7.80
N ASN A 12 -25.70 -10.58 7.20
CA ASN A 12 -25.03 -11.73 6.58
C ASN A 12 -24.65 -12.81 7.61
N ILE A 13 -24.08 -12.41 8.76
CA ILE A 13 -23.75 -13.34 9.84
C ILE A 13 -25.01 -14.08 10.33
N HIS A 14 -26.10 -13.38 10.55
CA HIS A 14 -27.37 -14.00 10.94
C HIS A 14 -27.93 -14.93 9.86
N LYS A 15 -27.83 -14.54 8.61
CA LYS A 15 -28.34 -15.33 7.46
C LYS A 15 -27.57 -16.63 7.27
N PHE A 16 -26.23 -16.58 7.33
CA PHE A 16 -25.36 -17.72 7.09
C PHE A 16 -25.07 -18.54 8.36
N ASN A 17 -25.22 -17.94 9.53
CA ASN A 17 -25.08 -18.55 10.86
C ASN A 17 -23.89 -19.49 11.00
N PRO A 18 -22.64 -19.05 10.68
CA PRO A 18 -21.47 -19.93 10.73
C PRO A 18 -21.20 -20.40 12.17
N ILE A 19 -20.85 -21.68 12.32
CA ILE A 19 -20.55 -22.29 13.62
C ILE A 19 -19.06 -22.60 13.80
N SER A 20 -18.27 -22.49 12.73
CA SER A 20 -16.83 -22.73 12.78
C SER A 20 -16.05 -21.76 11.90
N LEU A 21 -14.73 -21.67 12.13
CA LEU A 21 -13.82 -20.87 11.31
C LEU A 21 -13.71 -21.44 9.89
N GLU A 22 -13.74 -22.74 9.75
CA GLU A 22 -13.69 -23.43 8.46
C GLU A 22 -14.90 -23.06 7.61
N GLU A 23 -16.10 -23.01 8.19
CA GLU A 23 -17.31 -22.56 7.52
C GLU A 23 -17.19 -21.10 7.07
N VAL A 24 -16.71 -20.20 7.94
CA VAL A 24 -16.50 -18.78 7.55
C VAL A 24 -15.57 -18.66 6.36
N ARG A 25 -14.50 -19.46 6.29
CA ARG A 25 -13.54 -19.45 5.18
C ARG A 25 -14.11 -20.01 3.87
N ALA A 26 -15.08 -20.92 3.96
CA ALA A 26 -15.74 -21.53 2.80
C ALA A 26 -16.92 -20.70 2.27
N MET A 27 -17.41 -19.72 3.05
CA MET A 27 -18.53 -18.84 2.68
C MET A 27 -18.10 -17.62 1.87
N PRO A 28 -19.02 -16.97 1.16
CA PRO A 28 -18.82 -15.61 0.65
C PRO A 28 -18.46 -14.65 1.77
N SER A 29 -17.87 -13.49 1.42
CA SER A 29 -17.52 -12.47 2.41
C SER A 29 -18.72 -12.09 3.27
N LEU A 30 -18.60 -12.28 4.57
CA LEU A 30 -19.63 -11.89 5.54
C LEU A 30 -19.58 -10.40 5.87
N VAL A 31 -18.40 -9.79 5.74
CA VAL A 31 -18.16 -8.38 6.03
C VAL A 31 -18.13 -7.60 4.72
N GLU A 32 -19.23 -6.92 4.41
CA GLU A 32 -19.36 -6.18 3.17
C GLU A 32 -20.35 -5.00 3.32
N PHE A 33 -20.28 -4.08 2.39
CA PHE A 33 -21.25 -3.00 2.25
C PHE A 33 -22.52 -3.51 1.56
N SER A 34 -23.64 -2.80 1.78
CA SER A 34 -24.82 -2.99 0.94
C SER A 34 -24.49 -2.76 -0.53
N SER A 35 -25.25 -3.42 -1.43
CA SER A 35 -25.06 -3.28 -2.87
C SER A 35 -25.18 -1.83 -3.36
N GLU A 36 -26.05 -1.03 -2.73
CA GLU A 36 -26.24 0.39 -3.02
C GLU A 36 -24.99 1.20 -2.65
N LEU A 37 -24.49 1.03 -1.42
CA LEU A 37 -23.31 1.75 -0.98
C LEU A 37 -22.05 1.28 -1.70
N PHE A 38 -21.97 0.01 -2.08
CA PHE A 38 -20.87 -0.51 -2.90
C PHE A 38 -20.81 0.20 -4.26
N LYS A 39 -21.94 0.40 -4.94
CA LYS A 39 -22.02 1.14 -6.22
C LYS A 39 -21.57 2.59 -6.05
N SER A 40 -22.12 3.30 -5.06
CA SER A 40 -21.75 4.68 -4.77
C SER A 40 -20.25 4.84 -4.46
N LYS A 41 -19.68 3.88 -3.72
CA LYS A 41 -18.24 3.83 -3.44
C LYS A 41 -17.41 3.65 -4.72
N GLN A 42 -17.84 2.81 -5.65
CA GLN A 42 -17.18 2.62 -6.94
C GLN A 42 -17.20 3.89 -7.79
N GLU A 43 -18.33 4.60 -7.82
CA GLU A 43 -18.49 5.87 -8.54
C GLU A 43 -17.54 6.94 -7.97
N ILE A 44 -17.53 7.11 -6.64
CA ILE A 44 -16.61 8.04 -5.96
C ILE A 44 -15.16 7.67 -6.24
N LYS A 45 -14.81 6.39 -6.15
CA LYS A 45 -13.44 5.91 -6.45
C LYS A 45 -13.03 6.20 -7.88
N SER A 46 -13.94 5.99 -8.84
CA SER A 46 -13.70 6.29 -10.27
C SER A 46 -13.51 7.79 -10.49
N TYR A 47 -14.37 8.61 -9.87
CA TYR A 47 -14.26 10.07 -9.95
C TYR A 47 -12.94 10.58 -9.37
N LEU A 48 -12.57 10.14 -8.16
CA LEU A 48 -11.31 10.53 -7.53
C LEU A 48 -10.10 10.08 -8.35
N ARG A 49 -10.16 8.88 -8.94
CA ARG A 49 -9.09 8.41 -9.81
C ARG A 49 -8.88 9.36 -10.97
N LYS A 50 -9.94 9.71 -11.70
CA LYS A 50 -9.85 10.60 -12.87
C LYS A 50 -9.48 12.04 -12.50
N SER A 51 -10.11 12.58 -11.47
CA SER A 51 -10.02 14.01 -11.14
C SER A 51 -8.80 14.36 -10.29
N LEU A 52 -8.32 13.44 -9.47
CA LEU A 52 -7.21 13.69 -8.54
C LEU A 52 -5.97 12.88 -8.93
N TYR A 53 -6.04 11.55 -8.92
CA TYR A 53 -4.85 10.71 -9.11
C TYR A 53 -4.29 10.74 -10.54
N GLU A 54 -5.13 10.98 -11.54
CA GLU A 54 -4.70 11.13 -12.93
C GLU A 54 -4.43 12.59 -13.33
N HIS A 55 -4.55 13.54 -12.38
CA HIS A 55 -4.21 14.94 -12.64
C HIS A 55 -2.72 15.09 -12.96
N GLN A 56 -2.39 15.93 -13.94
CA GLN A 56 -1.00 16.05 -14.45
C GLN A 56 0.01 16.35 -13.35
N GLN A 57 -0.29 17.27 -12.45
CA GLN A 57 0.61 17.60 -11.33
C GLN A 57 0.88 16.40 -10.43
N VAL A 58 -0.14 15.56 -10.15
CA VAL A 58 0.04 14.35 -9.32
C VAL A 58 0.87 13.32 -10.06
N LYS A 59 0.66 13.17 -11.37
CA LYS A 59 1.49 12.29 -12.21
C LYS A 59 2.94 12.73 -12.23
N ASP A 60 3.20 14.02 -12.39
CA ASP A 60 4.56 14.55 -12.41
C ASP A 60 5.27 14.35 -11.07
N MET A 61 4.57 14.57 -9.96
CA MET A 61 5.10 14.27 -8.62
C MET A 61 5.40 12.77 -8.43
N THR A 62 4.49 11.92 -8.88
CA THR A 62 4.64 10.45 -8.79
C THR A 62 5.82 9.98 -9.64
N ASN A 63 5.94 10.46 -10.88
CA ASN A 63 7.05 10.13 -11.77
C ASN A 63 8.40 10.57 -11.19
N ASN A 64 8.45 11.76 -10.61
CA ASN A 64 9.66 12.23 -9.92
C ASN A 64 10.00 11.37 -8.70
N ALA A 65 9.02 11.00 -7.88
CA ALA A 65 9.23 10.11 -6.75
C ALA A 65 9.73 8.72 -7.18
N GLN A 66 9.15 8.14 -8.24
CA GLN A 66 9.61 6.87 -8.81
C GLN A 66 11.05 6.95 -9.30
N HIS A 67 11.42 8.06 -9.95
CA HIS A 67 12.79 8.29 -10.41
C HIS A 67 13.78 8.35 -9.24
N ILE A 68 13.43 9.07 -8.16
CA ILE A 68 14.24 9.14 -6.94
C ILE A 68 14.43 7.76 -6.32
N VAL A 69 13.34 7.01 -6.14
CA VAL A 69 13.39 5.65 -5.56
C VAL A 69 14.27 4.72 -6.39
N LYS A 70 14.17 4.79 -7.72
CA LYS A 70 15.02 3.99 -8.61
C LYS A 70 16.50 4.32 -8.45
N ILE A 71 16.86 5.59 -8.44
CA ILE A 71 18.26 6.02 -8.27
C ILE A 71 18.79 5.58 -6.90
N LEU A 72 18.00 5.73 -5.84
CA LEU A 72 18.39 5.28 -4.51
C LEU A 72 18.55 3.76 -4.43
N PHE A 73 17.67 3.01 -5.10
CA PHE A 73 17.76 1.56 -5.17
C PHE A 73 19.07 1.12 -5.86
N ASP A 74 19.36 1.65 -7.04
CA ASP A 74 20.60 1.38 -7.77
C ASP A 74 21.82 1.78 -6.91
N PHE A 75 21.81 2.96 -6.30
CA PHE A 75 22.88 3.45 -5.44
C PHE A 75 23.22 2.53 -4.25
N PHE A 76 22.20 2.00 -3.56
CA PHE A 76 22.42 1.10 -2.44
C PHE A 76 22.72 -0.32 -2.88
N THR A 77 22.22 -0.74 -4.04
CA THR A 77 22.50 -2.07 -4.59
C THR A 77 23.96 -2.18 -5.05
N ASP A 78 24.51 -1.11 -5.61
CA ASP A 78 25.90 -1.06 -6.09
C ASP A 78 26.94 -1.22 -4.96
N ASP A 79 26.66 -0.72 -3.76
CA ASP A 79 27.55 -0.84 -2.62
C ASP A 79 26.79 -1.10 -1.30
N PRO A 80 26.81 -2.36 -0.82
CA PRO A 80 26.17 -2.79 0.41
C PRO A 80 26.63 -2.05 1.68
N LYS A 81 27.80 -1.40 1.66
CA LYS A 81 28.36 -0.68 2.80
C LYS A 81 27.64 0.64 3.07
N ARG A 82 26.87 1.14 2.10
CA ARG A 82 26.11 2.39 2.19
C ARG A 82 24.89 2.27 3.09
N ILE A 83 24.39 1.04 3.32
CA ILE A 83 23.32 0.80 4.29
C ILE A 83 23.92 0.75 5.70
N PRO A 84 23.36 1.50 6.67
CA PRO A 84 23.82 1.48 8.06
C PRO A 84 23.83 0.06 8.63
N LYS A 85 24.88 -0.26 9.42
CA LYS A 85 25.07 -1.62 9.95
C LYS A 85 23.97 -2.06 10.91
N ASP A 86 23.36 -1.13 11.59
CA ASP A 86 22.24 -1.32 12.52
C ASP A 86 20.89 -1.60 11.81
N PHE A 87 20.80 -1.31 10.52
CA PHE A 87 19.62 -1.64 9.70
C PHE A 87 19.60 -3.11 9.24
N LYS A 88 20.66 -3.88 9.42
CA LYS A 88 20.72 -5.28 9.00
C LYS A 88 19.64 -6.09 9.68
N LYS A 89 18.55 -6.35 8.96
CA LYS A 89 17.54 -7.35 9.28
C LYS A 89 18.03 -8.75 8.92
N ASP A 90 17.29 -9.75 9.40
CA ASP A 90 17.58 -11.17 9.35
C ASP A 90 18.32 -11.65 8.08
N THR A 91 19.27 -12.54 8.30
CA THR A 91 20.19 -13.11 7.30
C THR A 91 19.55 -14.01 6.25
N THR A 92 18.22 -14.12 6.26
CA THR A 92 17.45 -14.99 5.33
C THR A 92 16.93 -14.26 4.09
N ASP A 93 16.87 -12.93 4.11
CA ASP A 93 16.37 -12.14 2.98
C ASP A 93 17.49 -11.82 1.98
N SER A 94 17.12 -11.67 0.70
CA SER A 94 18.06 -11.21 -0.32
C SER A 94 18.53 -9.77 -0.03
N PHE A 95 19.70 -9.42 -0.54
CA PHE A 95 20.24 -8.08 -0.37
C PHE A 95 19.33 -7.00 -0.97
N GLU A 96 18.73 -7.26 -2.12
CA GLU A 96 17.78 -6.36 -2.79
C GLU A 96 16.53 -6.13 -1.93
N ARG A 97 16.10 -7.14 -1.18
CA ARG A 97 15.02 -7.01 -0.22
C ARG A 97 15.40 -6.08 0.92
N THR A 98 16.61 -6.23 1.45
CA THR A 98 17.14 -5.34 2.49
C THR A 98 17.22 -3.89 2.01
N VAL A 99 17.67 -3.66 0.77
CA VAL A 99 17.67 -2.33 0.13
C VAL A 99 16.26 -1.76 0.03
N SER A 100 15.30 -2.57 -0.45
CA SER A 100 13.91 -2.15 -0.57
C SER A 100 13.31 -1.74 0.79
N ASP A 101 13.54 -2.54 1.83
CA ASP A 101 13.04 -2.27 3.17
C ASP A 101 13.70 -1.02 3.78
N TYR A 102 14.98 -0.80 3.48
CA TYR A 102 15.68 0.41 3.92
C TYR A 102 15.09 1.68 3.28
N ILE A 103 14.86 1.67 1.97
CA ILE A 103 14.25 2.79 1.26
C ILE A 103 12.80 3.00 1.73
N ALA A 104 12.02 1.92 1.91
CA ALA A 104 10.65 2.00 2.40
C ALA A 104 10.54 2.61 3.82
N GLY A 105 11.59 2.49 4.62
CA GLY A 105 11.69 3.11 5.94
C GLY A 105 12.08 4.60 5.94
N MET A 106 12.44 5.15 4.77
CA MET A 106 12.80 6.57 4.66
C MET A 106 11.57 7.46 4.69
N THR A 107 11.70 8.66 5.25
CA THR A 107 10.73 9.74 5.00
C THR A 107 10.97 10.34 3.61
N ASP A 108 9.92 10.87 2.97
CA ASP A 108 10.03 11.54 1.66
C ASP A 108 11.12 12.61 1.65
N ARG A 109 11.16 13.42 2.72
CA ARG A 109 12.17 14.49 2.86
C ARG A 109 13.59 13.93 2.87
N PHE A 110 13.83 12.84 3.61
CA PHE A 110 15.13 12.21 3.68
C PHE A 110 15.56 11.61 2.33
N ALA A 111 14.67 10.90 1.67
CA ALA A 111 14.93 10.31 0.35
C ALA A 111 15.27 11.39 -0.69
N ILE A 112 14.52 12.51 -0.74
CA ILE A 112 14.79 13.63 -1.64
C ILE A 112 16.14 14.28 -1.33
N GLN A 113 16.44 14.53 -0.07
CA GLN A 113 17.71 15.14 0.35
C GLN A 113 18.90 14.25 0.00
N LEU A 114 18.77 12.94 0.24
CA LEU A 114 19.81 11.98 -0.09
C LEU A 114 20.04 11.93 -1.61
N HIS A 115 18.99 11.85 -2.40
CA HIS A 115 19.08 11.89 -3.87
C HIS A 115 19.78 13.17 -4.37
N ASN A 116 19.47 14.32 -3.79
CA ASN A 116 20.10 15.59 -4.18
C ASN A 116 21.60 15.63 -3.86
N ASN A 117 22.03 14.94 -2.81
CA ASN A 117 23.44 14.83 -2.40
C ASN A 117 24.23 13.81 -3.27
N LEU A 118 23.56 12.99 -4.08
CA LEU A 118 24.20 12.07 -5.02
C LEU A 118 24.54 12.69 -6.37
N ARG A 119 24.06 13.91 -6.61
CA ARG A 119 24.40 14.70 -7.80
C ARG A 119 25.63 15.53 -7.58
#